data_538b6272835da57f3f928ea60f97df10
#
_entry.id   538b6272835da57f3f928ea60f97df10
#
_cell.length_a   1.000
_cell.length_b   1.000
_cell.length_c   1.000
_cell.angle_alpha   90.00
_cell.angle_beta   90.00
_cell.angle_gamma   90.00
#
_symmetry.space_group_name_H-M   'P 1'
#
loop_
_entity.id
_entity.type
_entity.pdbx_description
1 polymer ?
#
loop_
_entity_poly.entity_id
_entity_poly.type
_entity_poly.pdbx_seq_one_letter_code
_entity_poly.pdbx_strand_id
1 'polypeptide(L)'
;RAISAVPGIIDGSGIANTLMNVGSMRNRGFEFEIKSTNIQNNNLTWTTTFNISHNKNKLTKLDGEQNEMISGVSIHRIGEPYYSIYAYEYAGVDPATGKELYYINGEDGSRETTTNSAQANKTIIGSVEPTVQGGLTNFVSWKFIDFNMTLTYSLGGHAYDYATWLQSNGGTYNYLGNVPAYYKIEDTWKKPGDNAKLPQFAYGNTNIASSRWLMSTDHLRIKNITLGFTMPSKVSQKWG
;
A
#
# COMPACT_ATOMS: atom_id res chain seq x y z
N ARG A 1 4.77 -19.38 9.81
CA ARG A 1 6.17 -19.16 10.14
C ARG A 1 6.65 -17.91 9.44
N ALA A 2 7.39 -17.05 10.14
CA ALA A 2 8.04 -15.89 9.55
C ALA A 2 9.47 -16.27 9.16
N ILE A 3 9.86 -15.94 7.92
CA ILE A 3 11.21 -16.20 7.40
C ILE A 3 11.83 -14.83 7.10
N SER A 4 13.04 -14.60 7.58
CA SER A 4 13.80 -13.39 7.27
C SER A 4 15.26 -13.75 7.01
N ALA A 5 15.94 -12.88 6.24
CA ALA A 5 17.39 -12.91 6.13
C ALA A 5 17.98 -12.36 7.44
N VAL A 6 18.74 -13.16 8.13
CA VAL A 6 19.47 -12.76 9.34
C VAL A 6 20.94 -12.60 8.95
N PRO A 7 21.60 -11.49 9.36
CA PRO A 7 23.05 -11.38 9.18
C PRO A 7 23.73 -12.58 9.79
N GLY A 8 24.45 -13.36 8.98
CA GLY A 8 25.20 -14.51 9.45
C GLY A 8 26.37 -14.04 10.31
N ILE A 9 26.64 -14.73 11.41
CA ILE A 9 27.94 -14.66 12.06
C ILE A 9 28.93 -15.24 11.06
N ILE A 10 29.97 -14.50 10.72
CA ILE A 10 31.05 -14.99 9.85
C ILE A 10 31.79 -16.06 10.65
N ASP A 11 31.35 -17.29 10.51
CA ASP A 11 31.99 -18.47 11.14
C ASP A 11 33.15 -19.04 10.32
N GLY A 12 33.64 -18.28 9.34
CA GLY A 12 34.63 -18.73 8.36
C GLY A 12 34.02 -19.36 7.11
N SER A 13 32.71 -19.54 7.01
CA SER A 13 32.03 -20.11 5.83
C SER A 13 31.88 -19.11 4.68
N GLY A 14 32.12 -17.82 4.93
CA GLY A 14 31.93 -16.74 3.95
C GLY A 14 30.47 -16.39 3.65
N ILE A 15 29.51 -16.95 4.38
CA ILE A 15 28.07 -16.67 4.21
C ILE A 15 27.71 -15.41 4.99
N ALA A 16 27.44 -14.31 4.27
CA ALA A 16 27.10 -13.03 4.88
C ALA A 16 25.65 -12.99 5.44
N ASN A 17 24.72 -13.76 4.86
CA ASN A 17 23.31 -13.80 5.28
C ASN A 17 22.76 -15.23 5.14
N THR A 18 21.97 -15.66 6.10
CA THR A 18 21.29 -16.97 6.09
C THR A 18 19.80 -16.75 6.25
N LEU A 19 19.00 -17.48 5.46
CA LEU A 19 17.55 -17.52 5.61
C LEU A 19 17.18 -18.49 6.74
N MET A 20 16.47 -18.01 7.73
CA MET A 20 15.99 -18.85 8.83
C MET A 20 14.60 -18.43 9.29
N ASN A 21 13.94 -19.34 10.00
CA ASN A 21 12.67 -19.02 10.63
C ASN A 21 12.92 -18.16 11.86
N VAL A 22 12.50 -16.89 11.81
CA VAL A 22 12.75 -15.91 12.88
C VAL A 22 11.52 -15.63 13.75
N GLY A 23 10.42 -16.35 13.53
CA GLY A 23 9.24 -16.14 14.34
C GLY A 23 7.99 -16.88 13.86
N SER A 24 6.88 -16.57 14.49
CA SER A 24 5.57 -17.11 14.16
C SER A 24 4.54 -16.01 13.98
N MET A 25 3.64 -16.22 13.04
CA MET A 25 2.52 -15.31 12.78
C MET A 25 1.20 -16.07 12.75
N ARG A 26 0.11 -15.35 12.98
CA ARG A 26 -1.25 -15.88 12.92
C ARG A 26 -2.07 -15.01 11.99
N ASN A 27 -2.76 -15.67 11.04
CA ASN A 27 -3.77 -15.08 10.20
C ASN A 27 -5.15 -15.50 10.69
N ARG A 28 -6.08 -14.56 10.80
CA ARG A 28 -7.48 -14.80 11.10
C ARG A 28 -8.34 -13.94 10.20
N GLY A 29 -9.38 -14.52 9.66
CA GLY A 29 -10.26 -13.79 8.77
C GLY A 29 -11.56 -14.51 8.53
N PHE A 30 -12.36 -13.93 7.68
CA PHE A 30 -13.55 -14.55 7.11
C PHE A 30 -13.59 -14.29 5.61
N GLU A 31 -14.23 -15.22 4.91
CA GLU A 31 -14.51 -15.12 3.50
C GLU A 31 -16.01 -15.42 3.32
N PHE A 32 -16.66 -14.63 2.48
CA PHE A 32 -18.05 -14.79 2.17
C PHE A 32 -18.23 -14.66 0.66
N GLU A 33 -19.01 -15.59 0.09
CA GLU A 33 -19.41 -15.54 -1.30
C GLU A 33 -20.91 -15.78 -1.40
N ILE A 34 -21.58 -14.99 -2.24
CA ILE A 34 -22.96 -15.19 -2.63
C ILE A 34 -23.08 -15.20 -4.15
N LYS A 35 -23.77 -16.21 -4.67
CA LYS A 35 -24.14 -16.30 -6.06
C LYS A 35 -25.67 -16.26 -6.17
N SER A 36 -26.16 -15.31 -6.94
CA SER A 36 -27.60 -15.12 -7.17
C SER A 36 -27.93 -15.29 -8.65
N THR A 37 -29.00 -16.01 -8.93
CA THR A 37 -29.66 -15.98 -10.23
C THR A 37 -30.82 -14.99 -10.13
N ASN A 38 -30.58 -13.75 -10.62
CA ASN A 38 -31.50 -12.64 -10.46
C ASN A 38 -32.70 -12.79 -11.39
N ILE A 39 -32.43 -13.24 -12.62
CA ILE A 39 -33.45 -13.52 -13.64
C ILE A 39 -33.04 -14.79 -14.39
N GLN A 40 -34.01 -15.66 -14.61
CA GLN A 40 -33.85 -16.83 -15.47
C GLN A 40 -35.17 -17.15 -16.20
N ASN A 41 -35.15 -16.98 -17.52
CA ASN A 41 -36.26 -17.39 -18.40
C ASN A 41 -35.68 -17.78 -19.76
N ASN A 42 -36.54 -18.11 -20.71
CA ASN A 42 -36.14 -18.61 -22.03
C ASN A 42 -35.28 -17.63 -22.85
N ASN A 43 -35.33 -16.34 -22.55
CA ASN A 43 -34.66 -15.32 -23.34
C ASN A 43 -33.57 -14.55 -22.57
N LEU A 44 -33.63 -14.57 -21.24
CA LEU A 44 -32.73 -13.77 -20.39
C LEU A 44 -32.29 -14.57 -19.17
N THR A 45 -30.99 -14.63 -18.99
CA THR A 45 -30.38 -15.09 -17.76
C THR A 45 -29.49 -13.96 -17.22
N TRP A 46 -29.69 -13.59 -15.95
CA TRP A 46 -28.84 -12.66 -15.24
C TRP A 46 -28.40 -13.26 -13.92
N THR A 47 -27.10 -13.43 -13.77
CA THR A 47 -26.50 -13.91 -12.52
C THR A 47 -25.51 -12.89 -11.98
N THR A 48 -25.43 -12.80 -10.65
CA THR A 48 -24.47 -11.98 -9.93
C THR A 48 -23.73 -12.86 -8.94
N THR A 49 -22.40 -12.73 -8.93
CA THR A 49 -21.54 -13.32 -7.89
C THR A 49 -20.83 -12.20 -7.17
N PHE A 50 -20.96 -12.14 -5.85
CA PHE A 50 -20.27 -11.20 -4.98
C PHE A 50 -19.44 -11.98 -3.98
N ASN A 51 -18.20 -11.56 -3.75
CA ASN A 51 -17.39 -12.09 -2.67
C ASN A 51 -16.70 -10.95 -1.90
N ILE A 52 -16.45 -11.22 -0.63
CA ILE A 52 -15.73 -10.34 0.29
C ILE A 52 -14.86 -11.20 1.20
N SER A 53 -13.64 -10.74 1.42
CA SER A 53 -12.74 -11.34 2.38
C SER A 53 -12.11 -10.29 3.28
N HIS A 54 -11.92 -10.63 4.52
CA HIS A 54 -11.18 -9.88 5.52
C HIS A 54 -10.16 -10.81 6.17
N ASN A 55 -8.90 -10.41 6.20
CA ASN A 55 -7.85 -11.12 6.89
C ASN A 55 -7.10 -10.16 7.81
N LYS A 56 -6.79 -10.62 9.02
CA LYS A 56 -5.95 -9.91 9.98
C LYS A 56 -4.74 -10.76 10.30
N ASN A 57 -3.58 -10.28 9.89
CA ASN A 57 -2.28 -10.83 10.24
C ASN A 57 -1.83 -10.29 11.60
N LYS A 58 -1.13 -11.11 12.36
CA LYS A 58 -0.51 -10.72 13.62
C LYS A 58 0.75 -11.53 13.87
N LEU A 59 1.87 -10.85 14.09
CA LEU A 59 3.09 -11.47 14.54
C LEU A 59 2.92 -11.89 16.01
N THR A 60 3.14 -13.16 16.32
CA THR A 60 2.87 -13.73 17.65
C THR A 60 4.14 -14.05 18.42
N LYS A 61 5.26 -14.25 17.72
CA LYS A 61 6.55 -14.56 18.32
C LYS A 61 7.67 -14.13 17.39
N LEU A 62 8.77 -13.63 17.95
CA LEU A 62 10.09 -13.52 17.34
C LEU A 62 11.05 -14.45 18.07
N ASP A 63 12.04 -14.98 17.37
CA ASP A 63 13.09 -15.78 17.98
C ASP A 63 14.13 -14.86 18.64
N GLY A 64 14.68 -15.29 19.78
CA GLY A 64 15.52 -14.47 20.64
C GLY A 64 14.70 -13.68 21.67
N GLU A 65 15.36 -12.74 22.34
CA GLU A 65 14.77 -11.89 23.40
C GLU A 65 14.15 -10.59 22.85
N GLN A 66 14.16 -10.39 21.52
CA GLN A 66 13.69 -9.17 20.89
C GLN A 66 12.17 -9.21 20.68
N ASN A 67 11.51 -8.10 21.00
CA ASN A 67 10.09 -7.91 20.74
C ASN A 67 9.79 -7.31 19.35
N GLU A 68 10.83 -6.78 18.69
CA GLU A 68 10.70 -6.15 17.39
C GLU A 68 12.01 -6.24 16.57
N MET A 69 11.85 -6.18 15.25
CA MET A 69 12.93 -6.07 14.28
C MET A 69 12.59 -4.95 13.29
N ILE A 70 13.51 -4.02 13.07
CA ILE A 70 13.34 -2.90 12.15
C ILE A 70 14.29 -3.06 10.98
N SER A 71 13.74 -2.93 9.76
CA SER A 71 14.50 -2.96 8.52
C SER A 71 13.98 -1.87 7.57
N GLY A 72 14.77 -0.81 7.38
CA GLY A 72 14.34 0.33 6.57
C GLY A 72 13.08 1.02 7.12
N VAL A 73 11.99 0.98 6.36
CA VAL A 73 10.67 1.46 6.77
C VAL A 73 9.71 0.34 7.17
N SER A 74 10.21 -0.86 7.39
CA SER A 74 9.41 -1.98 7.86
C SER A 74 9.73 -2.29 9.31
N ILE A 75 8.71 -2.64 10.07
CA ILE A 75 8.85 -3.14 11.44
C ILE A 75 8.10 -4.46 11.61
N HIS A 76 8.76 -5.42 12.21
CA HIS A 76 8.16 -6.67 12.67
C HIS A 76 8.09 -6.62 14.19
N ARG A 77 6.95 -6.24 14.72
CA ARG A 77 6.70 -6.12 16.17
C ARG A 77 5.67 -7.15 16.62
N ILE A 78 5.94 -7.81 17.75
CA ILE A 78 4.98 -8.75 18.33
C ILE A 78 3.68 -8.00 18.64
N GLY A 79 2.57 -8.56 18.17
CA GLY A 79 1.26 -7.95 18.35
C GLY A 79 0.74 -7.17 17.15
N GLU A 80 1.62 -6.78 16.22
CA GLU A 80 1.31 -6.00 15.02
C GLU A 80 1.27 -6.87 13.75
N PRO A 81 0.69 -6.37 12.64
CA PRO A 81 0.81 -7.04 11.34
C PRO A 81 2.27 -7.18 10.92
N TYR A 82 2.59 -8.30 10.27
CA TYR A 82 3.97 -8.58 9.84
C TYR A 82 4.50 -7.52 8.86
N TYR A 83 3.65 -7.01 7.97
CA TYR A 83 3.99 -5.98 6.99
C TYR A 83 3.58 -4.58 7.45
N SER A 84 3.98 -4.19 8.66
CA SER A 84 3.76 -2.84 9.18
C SER A 84 4.80 -1.87 8.65
N ILE A 85 4.34 -0.68 8.22
CA ILE A 85 5.19 0.41 7.74
C ILE A 85 5.51 1.32 8.91
N TYR A 86 6.79 1.58 9.16
CA TYR A 86 7.31 2.27 10.34
C TYR A 86 8.18 3.45 9.94
N ALA A 87 7.68 4.65 10.14
CA ALA A 87 8.37 5.87 9.76
C ALA A 87 7.92 7.06 10.63
N TYR A 88 8.51 8.23 10.41
CA TYR A 88 8.06 9.46 11.02
C TYR A 88 6.70 9.90 10.47
N GLU A 89 5.83 10.44 11.30
CA GLU A 89 4.61 11.08 10.83
C GLU A 89 4.93 12.50 10.35
N TYR A 90 4.65 12.74 9.08
CA TYR A 90 4.83 14.06 8.44
C TYR A 90 3.69 15.00 8.82
N ALA A 91 4.04 16.19 9.28
CA ALA A 91 3.10 17.23 9.72
C ALA A 91 2.98 18.41 8.72
N GLY A 92 3.68 18.34 7.58
CA GLY A 92 3.67 19.42 6.58
C GLY A 92 4.99 20.15 6.47
N VAL A 93 4.92 21.40 6.04
CA VAL A 93 6.07 22.29 5.85
C VAL A 93 5.95 23.43 6.86
N ASP A 94 7.04 23.72 7.55
CA ASP A 94 7.14 24.87 8.44
C ASP A 94 7.07 26.17 7.64
N PRO A 95 6.04 27.02 7.84
CA PRO A 95 5.91 28.26 7.10
C PRO A 95 7.05 29.26 7.37
N ALA A 96 7.70 29.16 8.52
CA ALA A 96 8.78 30.08 8.89
C ALA A 96 10.11 29.74 8.22
N THR A 97 10.42 28.44 8.06
CA THR A 97 11.74 27.99 7.63
C THR A 97 11.75 27.17 6.34
N GLY A 98 10.56 26.72 5.86
CA GLY A 98 10.45 25.86 4.70
C GLY A 98 10.93 24.41 4.89
N LYS A 99 11.25 24.03 6.13
CA LYS A 99 11.69 22.67 6.47
C LYS A 99 10.48 21.75 6.66
N GLU A 100 10.72 20.45 6.53
CA GLU A 100 9.72 19.45 6.88
C GLU A 100 9.42 19.45 8.38
N LEU A 101 8.14 19.32 8.73
CA LEU A 101 7.66 19.14 10.09
C LEU A 101 7.30 17.69 10.34
N TYR A 102 7.64 17.20 11.52
CA TYR A 102 7.32 15.86 11.99
C TYR A 102 6.59 15.93 13.32
N TYR A 103 5.68 14.98 13.56
CA TYR A 103 5.02 14.88 14.85
C TYR A 103 5.94 14.25 15.89
N ILE A 104 5.92 14.84 17.09
CA ILE A 104 6.38 14.22 18.31
C ILE A 104 5.12 13.63 18.96
N ASN A 105 5.00 12.30 18.93
CA ASN A 105 3.86 11.61 19.55
C ASN A 105 4.22 11.27 20.99
N GLY A 106 3.65 12.01 21.92
CA GLY A 106 3.82 11.76 23.36
C GLY A 106 3.04 10.55 23.84
N GLU A 107 3.52 9.89 24.89
CA GLU A 107 2.85 8.75 25.51
C GLU A 107 1.49 9.14 26.13
N ASP A 108 1.32 10.42 26.47
CA ASP A 108 0.08 11.02 26.97
C ASP A 108 -0.93 11.39 25.87
N GLY A 109 -0.60 11.09 24.60
CA GLY A 109 -1.41 11.43 23.44
C GLY A 109 -1.21 12.87 22.94
N SER A 110 -0.27 13.63 23.49
CA SER A 110 0.12 14.93 22.95
C SER A 110 0.76 14.81 21.59
N ARG A 111 0.53 15.80 20.73
CA ARG A 111 1.09 15.86 19.36
C ARG A 111 1.67 17.24 19.13
N GLU A 112 2.93 17.38 19.38
CA GLU A 112 3.71 18.55 19.02
C GLU A 112 4.39 18.37 17.67
N THR A 113 4.89 19.44 17.07
CA THR A 113 5.62 19.37 15.79
C THR A 113 7.02 19.92 15.95
N THR A 114 7.95 19.31 15.20
CA THR A 114 9.35 19.74 15.17
C THR A 114 9.91 19.63 13.76
N THR A 115 10.85 20.50 13.42
CA THR A 115 11.67 20.39 12.22
C THR A 115 12.91 19.50 12.42
N ASN A 116 13.17 19.08 13.66
CA ASN A 116 14.31 18.23 14.00
C ASN A 116 13.84 16.77 14.15
N SER A 117 14.10 15.94 13.15
CA SER A 117 13.73 14.52 13.18
C SER A 117 14.33 13.73 14.34
N ALA A 118 15.41 14.20 14.97
CA ALA A 118 16.00 13.55 16.14
C ALA A 118 15.13 13.71 17.41
N GLN A 119 14.22 14.69 17.41
CA GLN A 119 13.24 14.90 18.49
C GLN A 119 11.91 14.21 18.22
N ALA A 120 11.63 13.86 16.97
CA ALA A 120 10.44 13.12 16.57
C ALA A 120 10.63 11.62 16.81
N ASN A 121 9.54 10.90 16.98
CA ASN A 121 9.53 9.45 17.11
C ASN A 121 8.86 8.79 15.92
N LYS A 122 9.40 7.64 15.51
CA LYS A 122 8.76 6.81 14.49
C LYS A 122 7.57 6.07 15.09
N THR A 123 6.57 5.84 14.27
CA THR A 123 5.39 5.04 14.64
C THR A 123 4.97 4.16 13.46
N ILE A 124 4.06 3.22 13.71
CA ILE A 124 3.43 2.44 12.64
C ILE A 124 2.44 3.36 11.93
N ILE A 125 2.75 3.72 10.70
CA ILE A 125 1.96 4.66 9.90
C ILE A 125 0.98 3.97 8.95
N GLY A 126 1.07 2.66 8.80
CA GLY A 126 0.19 1.86 7.95
C GLY A 126 0.61 0.40 7.88
N SER A 127 -0.19 -0.37 7.16
CA SER A 127 0.08 -1.78 6.84
C SER A 127 -0.10 -2.01 5.34
N VAL A 128 0.70 -2.90 4.78
CA VAL A 128 0.58 -3.32 3.37
C VAL A 128 -0.68 -4.16 3.15
N GLU A 129 -1.16 -4.85 4.19
CA GLU A 129 -2.32 -5.72 4.07
C GLU A 129 -3.62 -4.93 3.99
N PRO A 130 -4.49 -5.22 3.00
CA PRO A 130 -5.80 -4.60 2.93
C PRO A 130 -6.69 -5.09 4.07
N THR A 131 -7.54 -4.19 4.56
CA THR A 131 -8.56 -4.54 5.55
C THR A 131 -9.66 -5.41 4.94
N VAL A 132 -10.06 -5.09 3.72
CA VAL A 132 -11.12 -5.77 2.98
C VAL A 132 -10.77 -5.85 1.51
N GLN A 133 -11.04 -7.00 0.89
CA GLN A 133 -10.92 -7.18 -0.55
C GLN A 133 -12.00 -8.13 -1.07
N GLY A 134 -12.27 -8.05 -2.37
CA GLY A 134 -13.27 -8.90 -2.98
C GLY A 134 -13.54 -8.60 -4.43
N GLY A 135 -14.67 -9.11 -4.91
CA GLY A 135 -15.08 -8.95 -6.29
C GLY A 135 -16.58 -9.01 -6.50
N LEU A 136 -16.98 -8.49 -7.62
CA LEU A 136 -18.36 -8.53 -8.14
C LEU A 136 -18.33 -8.94 -9.61
N THR A 137 -18.97 -10.04 -9.93
CA THR A 137 -19.14 -10.48 -11.31
C THR A 137 -20.61 -10.47 -11.67
N ASN A 138 -20.95 -9.81 -12.76
CA ASN A 138 -22.26 -9.87 -13.37
C ASN A 138 -22.16 -10.55 -14.73
N PHE A 139 -23.02 -11.54 -14.94
CA PHE A 139 -23.20 -12.19 -16.22
C PHE A 139 -24.65 -12.02 -16.66
N VAL A 140 -24.84 -11.52 -17.88
CA VAL A 140 -26.14 -11.35 -18.51
C VAL A 140 -26.09 -12.01 -19.87
N SER A 141 -26.98 -12.98 -20.10
CA SER A 141 -27.19 -13.59 -21.43
C SER A 141 -28.60 -13.27 -21.88
N TRP A 142 -28.73 -12.58 -23.00
CA TRP A 142 -29.99 -12.21 -23.61
C TRP A 142 -30.07 -12.69 -25.05
N LYS A 143 -30.87 -13.73 -25.25
CA LYS A 143 -31.01 -14.41 -26.55
C LYS A 143 -29.65 -14.88 -27.08
N PHE A 144 -29.06 -14.11 -27.96
CA PHE A 144 -27.79 -14.42 -28.64
C PHE A 144 -26.62 -13.45 -28.24
N ILE A 145 -26.85 -12.60 -27.26
CA ILE A 145 -25.85 -11.67 -26.74
C ILE A 145 -25.51 -12.04 -25.30
N ASP A 146 -24.24 -12.15 -25.00
CA ASP A 146 -23.72 -12.38 -23.66
C ASP A 146 -22.85 -11.20 -23.22
N PHE A 147 -23.06 -10.74 -22.00
CA PHE A 147 -22.27 -9.72 -21.35
C PHE A 147 -21.73 -10.25 -20.03
N ASN A 148 -20.43 -10.13 -19.82
CA ASN A 148 -19.80 -10.43 -18.55
C ASN A 148 -18.92 -9.26 -18.10
N MET A 149 -19.07 -8.85 -16.85
CA MET A 149 -18.26 -7.82 -16.21
C MET A 149 -17.79 -8.30 -14.85
N THR A 150 -16.47 -8.24 -14.63
CA THR A 150 -15.85 -8.53 -13.34
C THR A 150 -15.17 -7.29 -12.79
N LEU A 151 -15.59 -6.90 -11.59
CA LEU A 151 -14.95 -5.86 -10.77
C LEU A 151 -14.19 -6.52 -9.63
N THR A 152 -13.06 -5.93 -9.24
CA THR A 152 -12.34 -6.27 -8.02
C THR A 152 -12.07 -5.02 -7.21
N TYR A 153 -12.09 -5.15 -5.91
CA TYR A 153 -11.81 -4.05 -4.99
C TYR A 153 -10.87 -4.49 -3.86
N SER A 154 -10.12 -3.53 -3.37
CA SER A 154 -9.27 -3.70 -2.19
C SER A 154 -9.22 -2.38 -1.43
N LEU A 155 -9.39 -2.41 -0.11
CA LEU A 155 -9.51 -1.24 0.75
C LEU A 155 -8.66 -1.39 2.02
N GLY A 156 -8.06 -0.29 2.47
CA GLY A 156 -7.36 -0.18 3.75
C GLY A 156 -5.89 -0.62 3.72
N GLY A 157 -5.36 -0.99 2.55
CA GLY A 157 -3.93 -1.27 2.39
C GLY A 157 -3.12 0.00 2.10
N HIS A 158 -1.82 -0.06 2.38
CA HIS A 158 -0.89 1.03 2.11
C HIS A 158 0.37 0.51 1.43
N ALA A 159 1.02 1.38 0.68
CA ALA A 159 2.35 1.14 0.14
C ALA A 159 3.27 2.33 0.46
N TYR A 160 4.55 2.05 0.64
CA TYR A 160 5.56 3.08 0.77
C TYR A 160 6.19 3.34 -0.60
N ASP A 161 6.06 4.56 -1.12
CA ASP A 161 6.56 4.94 -2.44
C ASP A 161 8.05 5.25 -2.39
N TYR A 162 8.85 4.21 -2.41
CA TYR A 162 10.30 4.32 -2.45
C TYR A 162 10.83 5.03 -3.70
N ALA A 163 10.18 4.82 -4.84
CA ALA A 163 10.64 5.41 -6.09
C ALA A 163 10.50 6.93 -6.05
N THR A 164 9.34 7.39 -5.62
CA THR A 164 9.05 8.81 -5.44
C THR A 164 9.93 9.42 -4.34
N TRP A 165 10.09 8.74 -3.21
CA TRP A 165 10.98 9.18 -2.13
C TRP A 165 12.41 9.40 -2.61
N LEU A 166 12.99 8.45 -3.36
CA LEU A 166 14.35 8.58 -3.89
C LEU A 166 14.48 9.69 -4.94
N GLN A 167 13.47 9.89 -5.78
CA GLN A 167 13.48 10.89 -6.84
C GLN A 167 13.16 12.30 -6.36
N SER A 168 12.45 12.45 -5.23
CA SER A 168 11.99 13.74 -4.70
C SER A 168 12.90 14.25 -3.58
N ASN A 169 14.18 14.20 -3.79
CA ASN A 169 15.19 14.49 -2.75
C ASN A 169 15.30 15.97 -2.35
N GLY A 170 14.56 16.87 -2.97
CA GLY A 170 14.50 18.30 -2.59
C GLY A 170 15.84 19.04 -2.62
N GLY A 171 16.82 18.53 -3.36
CA GLY A 171 18.19 19.05 -3.39
C GLY A 171 19.18 18.31 -2.49
N THR A 172 18.77 17.18 -1.89
CA THR A 172 19.61 16.39 -0.96
C THR A 172 20.88 15.85 -1.59
N TYR A 173 20.82 15.43 -2.86
CA TYR A 173 21.93 14.83 -3.59
C TYR A 173 22.19 15.51 -4.92
N ASN A 174 23.46 15.49 -5.36
CA ASN A 174 23.88 15.82 -6.73
C ASN A 174 23.45 14.73 -7.73
N TYR A 175 22.18 14.30 -7.69
CA TYR A 175 21.70 13.40 -8.69
C TYR A 175 21.47 14.12 -10.00
N LEU A 176 22.13 13.67 -11.05
CA LEU A 176 21.88 14.06 -12.45
C LEU A 176 20.58 13.46 -12.97
N GLY A 177 19.50 13.56 -12.21
CA GLY A 177 18.22 12.99 -12.53
C GLY A 177 17.11 14.03 -12.52
N ASN A 178 16.08 13.81 -13.35
CA ASN A 178 14.88 14.62 -13.33
C ASN A 178 14.04 14.30 -12.10
N VAL A 179 13.50 15.34 -11.47
CA VAL A 179 12.47 15.17 -10.43
C VAL A 179 11.15 14.71 -11.06
N PRO A 180 10.29 13.99 -10.33
CA PRO A 180 8.98 13.57 -10.82
C PRO A 180 8.13 14.78 -11.27
N ALA A 181 7.28 14.58 -12.26
CA ALA A 181 6.45 15.65 -12.84
C ALA A 181 5.50 16.33 -11.83
N TYR A 182 5.13 15.64 -10.74
CA TYR A 182 4.32 16.23 -9.67
C TYR A 182 5.11 17.15 -8.75
N TYR A 183 6.47 17.08 -8.75
CA TYR A 183 7.33 17.97 -7.96
C TYR A 183 7.48 19.30 -8.68
N LYS A 184 6.53 20.18 -8.47
CA LYS A 184 6.52 21.49 -9.13
C LYS A 184 7.24 22.51 -8.28
N ILE A 185 8.14 23.26 -8.90
CA ILE A 185 8.92 24.31 -8.23
C ILE A 185 8.05 25.41 -7.65
N GLU A 186 6.89 25.68 -8.25
CA GLU A 186 5.90 26.63 -7.76
C GLU A 186 5.25 26.20 -6.44
N ASP A 187 5.17 24.89 -6.16
CA ASP A 187 4.60 24.32 -4.93
C ASP A 187 5.62 24.28 -3.77
N THR A 188 6.90 24.60 -4.04
CA THR A 188 7.95 24.64 -3.01
C THR A 188 7.90 25.93 -2.21
N TRP A 189 8.25 25.85 -0.93
CA TRP A 189 8.40 27.01 -0.07
C TRP A 189 9.54 27.93 -0.56
N LYS A 190 9.31 29.26 -0.56
CA LYS A 190 10.25 30.28 -1.08
C LYS A 190 10.62 31.35 -0.07
N LYS A 191 9.69 31.70 0.84
CA LYS A 191 9.91 32.78 1.82
C LYS A 191 9.09 32.55 3.10
N PRO A 192 9.51 33.12 4.24
CA PRO A 192 8.74 33.07 5.47
C PRO A 192 7.29 33.51 5.29
N GLY A 193 6.37 32.69 5.81
CA GLY A 193 4.93 32.90 5.70
C GLY A 193 4.28 32.15 4.53
N ASP A 194 5.04 31.50 3.64
CA ASP A 194 4.47 30.69 2.56
C ASP A 194 3.78 29.44 3.13
N ASN A 195 2.54 29.20 2.71
CA ASN A 195 1.83 27.94 2.95
C ASN A 195 2.09 26.98 1.79
N ALA A 196 3.29 26.43 1.75
CA ALA A 196 3.76 25.59 0.66
C ALA A 196 3.38 24.13 0.85
N LYS A 197 3.12 23.41 -0.25
CA LYS A 197 2.88 21.96 -0.24
C LYS A 197 4.16 21.15 -0.12
N LEU A 198 5.26 21.70 -0.66
CA LEU A 198 6.57 21.07 -0.71
C LEU A 198 7.58 21.91 0.10
N PRO A 199 8.52 21.27 0.79
CA PRO A 199 9.57 21.97 1.51
C PRO A 199 10.44 22.80 0.55
N GLN A 200 11.26 23.67 1.11
CA GLN A 200 12.21 24.42 0.31
C GLN A 200 13.12 23.49 -0.51
N PHE A 201 13.37 23.85 -1.76
CA PHE A 201 14.35 23.17 -2.59
C PHE A 201 15.74 23.77 -2.30
N ALA A 202 16.52 23.09 -1.48
CA ALA A 202 17.83 23.58 -1.06
C ALA A 202 18.85 22.44 -1.00
N TYR A 203 20.07 22.76 -1.41
CA TYR A 203 21.19 21.82 -1.30
C TYR A 203 21.42 21.39 0.16
N GLY A 204 21.62 20.10 0.36
CA GLY A 204 21.86 19.52 1.69
C GLY A 204 20.59 19.25 2.50
N ASN A 205 19.40 19.46 1.94
CA ASN A 205 18.16 19.01 2.59
C ASN A 205 18.19 17.50 2.79
N THR A 206 17.67 17.06 3.93
CA THR A 206 17.48 15.62 4.21
C THR A 206 16.12 15.19 3.76
N ASN A 207 16.08 14.10 3.01
CA ASN A 207 14.84 13.44 2.62
C ASN A 207 14.59 12.27 3.57
N ILE A 208 13.82 12.51 4.61
CA ILE A 208 13.59 11.53 5.68
C ILE A 208 12.42 10.62 5.35
N ALA A 209 12.56 9.32 5.69
CA ALA A 209 11.49 8.36 5.56
C ALA A 209 10.32 8.73 6.48
N SER A 210 9.20 9.14 5.90
CA SER A 210 8.02 9.64 6.63
C SER A 210 6.72 9.27 5.94
N SER A 211 5.60 9.52 6.59
CA SER A 211 4.26 9.30 6.04
C SER A 211 3.93 10.16 4.82
N ARG A 212 4.77 11.14 4.47
CA ARG A 212 4.69 11.88 3.21
C ARG A 212 4.71 10.95 1.99
N TRP A 213 5.37 9.79 2.09
CA TRP A 213 5.54 8.82 1.02
C TRP A 213 4.64 7.59 1.17
N LEU A 214 3.68 7.67 2.11
CA LEU A 214 2.69 6.64 2.29
C LEU A 214 1.53 6.85 1.31
N MET A 215 1.23 5.82 0.52
CA MET A 215 0.12 5.83 -0.41
C MET A 215 -0.95 4.84 0.03
N SER A 216 -2.22 5.20 -0.12
CA SER A 216 -3.30 4.22 -0.09
C SER A 216 -3.23 3.34 -1.33
N THR A 217 -3.45 2.04 -1.14
CA THR A 217 -3.61 1.08 -2.23
C THR A 217 -5.07 0.77 -2.52
N ASP A 218 -5.98 1.56 -1.96
CA ASP A 218 -7.41 1.43 -2.20
C ASP A 218 -7.73 1.53 -3.67
N HIS A 219 -8.47 0.56 -4.19
CA HIS A 219 -8.86 0.60 -5.58
C HIS A 219 -10.14 -0.19 -5.86
N LEU A 220 -10.85 0.27 -6.87
CA LEU A 220 -11.88 -0.46 -7.59
C LEU A 220 -11.40 -0.62 -9.04
N ARG A 221 -11.29 -1.85 -9.50
CA ARG A 221 -10.78 -2.17 -10.83
C ARG A 221 -11.81 -2.94 -11.63
N ILE A 222 -12.08 -2.49 -12.85
CA ILE A 222 -12.73 -3.31 -13.87
C ILE A 222 -11.68 -4.29 -14.38
N LYS A 223 -11.78 -5.55 -14.00
CA LYS A 223 -10.80 -6.58 -14.36
C LYS A 223 -11.06 -7.17 -15.72
N ASN A 224 -12.34 -7.31 -16.06
CA ASN A 224 -12.76 -7.88 -17.33
C ASN A 224 -14.12 -7.32 -17.75
N ILE A 225 -14.26 -7.01 -19.04
CA ILE A 225 -15.53 -6.80 -19.73
C ILE A 225 -15.49 -7.66 -20.98
N THR A 226 -16.49 -8.51 -21.14
CA THR A 226 -16.64 -9.36 -22.32
C THR A 226 -18.04 -9.18 -22.89
N LEU A 227 -18.10 -8.94 -24.20
CA LEU A 227 -19.34 -8.96 -24.98
C LEU A 227 -19.24 -10.11 -25.96
N GLY A 228 -20.14 -11.08 -25.85
CA GLY A 228 -20.24 -12.23 -26.71
C GLY A 228 -21.45 -12.16 -27.62
N PHE A 229 -21.34 -12.74 -28.80
CA PHE A 229 -22.43 -12.92 -29.72
C PHE A 229 -22.45 -14.37 -30.20
N THR A 230 -23.56 -15.07 -29.95
CA THR A 230 -23.78 -16.44 -30.44
C THR A 230 -24.66 -16.41 -31.68
N MET A 231 -24.12 -16.82 -32.83
CA MET A 231 -24.88 -16.83 -34.07
C MET A 231 -26.06 -17.79 -33.98
N PRO A 232 -27.30 -17.33 -34.28
CA PRO A 232 -28.46 -18.19 -34.27
C PRO A 232 -28.28 -19.36 -35.25
N SER A 233 -28.69 -20.57 -34.82
CA SER A 233 -28.49 -21.79 -35.62
C SER A 233 -29.12 -21.74 -37.04
N LYS A 234 -30.23 -21.01 -37.19
CA LYS A 234 -30.86 -20.78 -38.51
C LYS A 234 -29.99 -20.00 -39.49
N VAL A 235 -29.04 -19.19 -38.96
CA VAL A 235 -28.09 -18.43 -39.79
C VAL A 235 -26.82 -19.22 -39.99
N SER A 236 -26.29 -19.90 -38.97
CA SER A 236 -25.09 -20.70 -39.09
C SER A 236 -25.24 -21.88 -40.05
N GLN A 237 -26.43 -22.52 -40.12
CA GLN A 237 -26.74 -23.60 -41.05
C GLN A 237 -26.78 -23.17 -42.54
N LYS A 238 -26.85 -21.87 -42.82
CA LYS A 238 -26.76 -21.36 -44.19
C LYS A 238 -25.34 -21.13 -44.67
N TRP A 239 -24.35 -21.15 -43.78
CA TRP A 239 -22.97 -20.83 -44.04
C TRP A 239 -22.01 -22.03 -43.87
N GLY A 240 -22.51 -23.12 -43.38
CA GLY A 240 -21.82 -24.41 -43.24
C GLY A 240 -22.61 -25.51 -43.86
#